data_140f4d343e0eb58439ce14e13667fa64
#
_entry.id   140f4d343e0eb58439ce14e13667fa64
#
_cell.length_a   1.000
_cell.length_b   1.000
_cell.length_c   1.000
_cell.angle_alpha   90.00
_cell.angle_beta   90.00
_cell.angle_gamma   90.00
#
_symmetry.space_group_name_H-M   'P 1'
#
loop_
_entity.id
_entity.type
_entity.pdbx_description
1 polymer ?
#
loop_
_entity_poly.entity_id
_entity_poly.type
_entity_poly.pdbx_seq_one_letter_code
_entity_poly.pdbx_strand_id
1 'polypeptide(L)'
;IHMVIKITLLLVFFAVMVGIGLYCRKHATDVNGFVLGGRSVGPWLTAFAYGTSYFSAVVFVGYAGQFGWKYGIAATWAGIGNALLGSLLAWAVLGRRTRIMSQHLDSATMPEFFGKRFGSKSLKIAASVIIFIFLIPYTASLYNGLSRLFGMAFHIDYSLCVIVMAVLTGVYVIAGGYMATAIND
;
A
#
# COMPACT_ATOMS: atom_id res chain seq x y z
N ILE A 1 -31.41 2.91 -13.24
CA ILE A 1 -31.38 2.43 -11.85
C ILE A 1 -30.00 1.86 -11.49
N HIS A 2 -29.44 0.94 -12.30
CA HIS A 2 -28.14 0.32 -12.01
C HIS A 2 -26.96 1.32 -11.95
N MET A 3 -26.94 2.34 -12.81
CA MET A 3 -25.88 3.35 -12.81
C MET A 3 -25.91 4.24 -11.57
N VAL A 4 -27.11 4.67 -11.14
CA VAL A 4 -27.30 5.50 -9.93
C VAL A 4 -26.82 4.74 -8.70
N ILE A 5 -27.19 3.47 -8.55
CA ILE A 5 -26.76 2.61 -7.44
C ILE A 5 -25.22 2.49 -7.41
N LYS A 6 -24.57 2.25 -8.54
CA LYS A 6 -23.11 2.16 -8.63
C LYS A 6 -22.43 3.47 -8.19
N ILE A 7 -22.93 4.60 -8.69
CA ILE A 7 -22.37 5.92 -8.33
C ILE A 7 -22.59 6.22 -6.85
N THR A 8 -23.77 5.93 -6.30
CA THR A 8 -24.08 6.15 -4.88
C THR A 8 -23.16 5.30 -4.00
N LEU A 9 -22.98 4.01 -4.31
CA LEU A 9 -22.07 3.13 -3.56
C LEU A 9 -20.62 3.65 -3.62
N LEU A 10 -20.18 4.12 -4.78
CA LEU A 10 -18.85 4.68 -4.94
C LEU A 10 -18.64 5.95 -4.10
N LEU A 11 -19.60 6.86 -4.13
CA LEU A 11 -19.56 8.09 -3.33
C LEU A 11 -19.55 7.80 -1.83
N VAL A 12 -20.38 6.85 -1.38
CA VAL A 12 -20.40 6.41 0.03
C VAL A 12 -19.04 5.81 0.42
N PHE A 13 -18.48 4.95 -0.42
CA PHE A 13 -17.16 4.36 -0.17
C PHE A 13 -16.06 5.43 -0.03
N PHE A 14 -15.98 6.38 -0.94
CA PHE A 14 -15.00 7.46 -0.85
C PHE A 14 -15.23 8.39 0.33
N ALA A 15 -16.50 8.69 0.66
CA ALA A 15 -16.83 9.47 1.85
C ALA A 15 -16.36 8.78 3.14
N VAL A 16 -16.52 7.46 3.23
CA VAL A 16 -16.01 6.66 4.35
C VAL A 16 -14.48 6.71 4.41
N MET A 17 -13.78 6.52 3.29
CA MET A 17 -12.32 6.58 3.23
C MET A 17 -11.78 7.94 3.71
N VAL A 18 -12.34 9.02 3.19
CA VAL A 18 -11.95 10.38 3.61
C VAL A 18 -12.32 10.63 5.08
N GLY A 19 -13.48 10.16 5.53
CA GLY A 19 -13.90 10.25 6.93
C GLY A 19 -12.93 9.54 7.87
N ILE A 20 -12.47 8.33 7.52
CA ILE A 20 -11.43 7.61 8.26
C ILE A 20 -10.13 8.41 8.29
N GLY A 21 -9.71 8.97 7.15
CA GLY A 21 -8.52 9.82 7.07
C GLY A 21 -8.56 11.01 8.04
N LEU A 22 -9.67 11.72 8.05
CA LEU A 22 -9.88 12.85 8.96
C LEU A 22 -9.96 12.41 10.43
N TYR A 23 -10.62 11.29 10.71
CA TYR A 23 -10.66 10.72 12.07
C TYR A 23 -9.27 10.34 12.58
N CYS A 24 -8.43 9.76 11.73
CA CYS A 24 -7.08 9.34 12.07
C CYS A 24 -6.08 10.50 12.16
N ARG A 25 -6.44 11.72 11.76
CA ARG A 25 -5.56 12.89 11.76
C ARG A 25 -4.87 13.13 13.10
N LYS A 26 -5.55 12.85 14.20
CA LYS A 26 -5.00 12.95 15.56
C LYS A 26 -3.79 12.03 15.83
N HIS A 27 -3.61 10.98 15.06
CA HIS A 27 -2.51 10.01 15.18
C HIS A 27 -1.33 10.32 14.26
N ALA A 28 -1.47 11.32 13.37
CA ALA A 28 -0.47 11.69 12.38
C ALA A 28 0.19 13.06 12.71
N THR A 29 0.40 13.33 13.99
CA THR A 29 0.90 14.64 14.46
C THR A 29 2.42 14.77 14.39
N ASP A 30 3.12 13.65 14.41
CA ASP A 30 4.58 13.57 14.30
C ASP A 30 5.00 12.55 13.24
N VAL A 31 6.31 12.50 12.94
CA VAL A 31 6.85 11.60 11.90
C VAL A 31 6.57 10.13 12.24
N ASN A 32 6.74 9.73 13.50
CA ASN A 32 6.48 8.36 13.93
C ASN A 32 4.98 8.02 13.87
N GLY A 33 4.11 8.94 14.26
CA GLY A 33 2.67 8.80 14.13
C GLY A 33 2.25 8.70 12.66
N PHE A 34 2.79 9.55 11.82
CA PHE A 34 2.46 9.56 10.39
C PHE A 34 2.94 8.31 9.64
N VAL A 35 4.17 7.85 9.87
CA VAL A 35 4.81 6.73 9.14
C VAL A 35 4.49 5.38 9.74
N LEU A 36 4.37 5.27 11.06
CA LEU A 36 4.24 4.00 11.79
C LEU A 36 2.94 3.86 12.58
N GLY A 37 2.05 4.85 12.53
CA GLY A 37 0.87 4.87 13.40
C GLY A 37 1.22 4.83 14.90
N GLY A 38 2.36 5.43 15.29
CA GLY A 38 2.87 5.40 16.66
C GLY A 38 3.26 3.99 17.15
N ARG A 39 3.44 3.01 16.25
CA ARG A 39 3.67 1.57 16.57
C ARG A 39 2.56 0.94 17.41
N SER A 40 1.38 1.54 17.45
CA SER A 40 0.21 1.10 18.24
C SER A 40 -0.78 0.25 17.45
N VAL A 41 -0.51 0.02 16.16
CA VAL A 41 -1.36 -0.78 15.28
C VAL A 41 -1.34 -2.25 15.72
N GLY A 42 -2.53 -2.79 15.99
CA GLY A 42 -2.68 -4.16 16.45
C GLY A 42 -2.28 -5.20 15.38
N PRO A 43 -1.99 -6.45 15.79
CA PRO A 43 -1.50 -7.50 14.90
C PRO A 43 -2.49 -7.86 13.79
N TRP A 44 -3.78 -7.90 14.11
CA TRP A 44 -4.83 -8.21 13.14
C TRP A 44 -4.97 -7.15 12.06
N LEU A 45 -5.04 -5.87 12.47
CA LEU A 45 -5.11 -4.77 11.52
C LEU A 45 -3.87 -4.72 10.63
N THR A 46 -2.68 -4.94 11.20
CA THR A 46 -1.43 -5.01 10.44
C THR A 46 -1.45 -6.17 9.44
N ALA A 47 -1.96 -7.34 9.83
CA ALA A 47 -2.02 -8.50 8.94
C ALA A 47 -2.97 -8.28 7.77
N PHE A 48 -4.16 -7.71 8.03
CA PHE A 48 -5.12 -7.38 6.95
C PHE A 48 -4.59 -6.28 6.04
N ALA A 49 -4.07 -5.19 6.58
CA ALA A 49 -3.46 -4.11 5.78
C ALA A 49 -2.28 -4.62 4.93
N TYR A 50 -1.43 -5.50 5.48
CA TYR A 50 -0.37 -6.14 4.71
C TYR A 50 -0.93 -7.02 3.60
N GLY A 51 -1.95 -7.84 3.89
CA GLY A 51 -2.56 -8.74 2.92
C GLY A 51 -3.16 -8.00 1.74
N THR A 52 -3.91 -6.95 1.99
CA THR A 52 -4.55 -6.12 0.95
C THR A 52 -3.52 -5.35 0.13
N SER A 53 -2.53 -4.73 0.78
CA SER A 53 -1.44 -4.03 0.09
C SER A 53 -0.58 -4.98 -0.75
N TYR A 54 -0.34 -6.20 -0.27
CA TYR A 54 0.45 -7.21 -0.98
C TYR A 54 -0.28 -7.75 -2.21
N PHE A 55 -1.55 -8.07 -2.07
CA PHE A 55 -2.43 -8.46 -3.17
C PHE A 55 -3.02 -7.24 -3.89
N SER A 56 -2.18 -6.30 -4.25
CA SER A 56 -2.58 -5.04 -4.88
C SER A 56 -3.37 -5.24 -6.17
N ALA A 57 -4.07 -4.19 -6.60
CA ALA A 57 -4.81 -4.18 -7.87
C ALA A 57 -3.93 -4.57 -9.07
N VAL A 58 -2.63 -4.26 -9.04
CA VAL A 58 -1.67 -4.63 -10.09
C VAL A 58 -1.51 -6.15 -10.17
N VAL A 59 -1.33 -6.82 -9.03
CA VAL A 59 -1.17 -8.28 -8.99
C VAL A 59 -2.49 -8.98 -9.27
N PHE A 60 -3.57 -8.57 -8.61
CA PHE A 60 -4.85 -9.27 -8.69
C PHE A 60 -5.59 -9.03 -10.00
N VAL A 61 -5.70 -7.78 -10.44
CA VAL A 61 -6.41 -7.40 -11.66
C VAL A 61 -5.50 -7.47 -12.88
N GLY A 62 -4.25 -7.01 -12.75
CA GLY A 62 -3.31 -6.94 -13.87
C GLY A 62 -2.69 -8.30 -14.19
N TYR A 63 -1.94 -8.87 -13.27
CA TYR A 63 -1.12 -10.04 -13.55
C TYR A 63 -1.83 -11.38 -13.37
N ALA A 64 -2.58 -11.59 -12.29
CA ALA A 64 -3.20 -12.89 -12.02
C ALA A 64 -4.18 -13.29 -13.12
N GLY A 65 -5.00 -12.36 -13.59
CA GLY A 65 -5.92 -12.60 -14.69
C GLY A 65 -5.20 -12.92 -16.01
N GLN A 66 -4.17 -12.16 -16.36
CA GLN A 66 -3.41 -12.35 -17.60
C GLN A 66 -2.60 -13.66 -17.58
N PHE A 67 -1.94 -13.98 -16.47
CA PHE A 67 -1.20 -15.23 -16.34
C PHE A 67 -2.13 -16.46 -16.29
N GLY A 68 -3.26 -16.34 -15.61
CA GLY A 68 -4.29 -17.38 -15.59
C GLY A 68 -4.83 -17.66 -17.00
N TRP A 69 -5.10 -16.62 -17.78
CA TRP A 69 -5.55 -16.76 -19.17
C TRP A 69 -4.48 -17.38 -20.07
N LYS A 70 -3.21 -16.99 -19.92
CA LYS A 70 -2.11 -17.41 -20.79
C LYS A 70 -1.56 -18.79 -20.45
N TYR A 71 -1.46 -19.13 -19.18
CA TYR A 71 -0.79 -20.34 -18.68
C TYR A 71 -1.73 -21.29 -17.94
N GLY A 72 -3.00 -20.95 -17.82
CA GLY A 72 -3.98 -21.80 -17.13
C GLY A 72 -3.61 -22.04 -15.66
N ILE A 73 -3.90 -23.28 -15.19
CA ILE A 73 -3.68 -23.69 -13.79
C ILE A 73 -2.19 -23.61 -13.39
N ALA A 74 -1.27 -23.73 -14.34
CA ALA A 74 0.17 -23.61 -14.05
C ALA A 74 0.56 -22.26 -13.42
N ALA A 75 -0.19 -21.18 -13.69
CA ALA A 75 0.01 -19.87 -13.06
C ALA A 75 -0.18 -19.91 -11.54
N THR A 76 -0.91 -20.85 -10.99
CA THR A 76 -1.15 -21.01 -9.54
C THR A 76 0.15 -21.31 -8.79
N TRP A 77 1.10 -22.00 -9.42
CA TRP A 77 2.41 -22.29 -8.81
C TRP A 77 3.22 -21.03 -8.50
N ALA A 78 3.10 -19.99 -9.33
CA ALA A 78 3.72 -18.70 -9.05
C ALA A 78 3.12 -18.05 -7.78
N GLY A 79 1.79 -18.15 -7.61
CA GLY A 79 1.11 -17.67 -6.40
C GLY A 79 1.53 -18.44 -5.14
N ILE A 80 1.55 -19.77 -5.21
CA ILE A 80 1.96 -20.65 -4.10
C ILE A 80 3.43 -20.38 -3.72
N GLY A 81 4.34 -20.32 -4.71
CA GLY A 81 5.74 -20.04 -4.49
C GLY A 81 5.95 -18.66 -3.83
N ASN A 82 5.23 -17.66 -4.29
CA ASN A 82 5.28 -16.33 -3.71
C ASN A 82 4.72 -16.28 -2.27
N ALA A 83 3.63 -16.97 -1.99
CA ALA A 83 3.06 -17.06 -0.65
C ALA A 83 4.00 -17.76 0.35
N LEU A 84 4.59 -18.88 -0.06
CA LEU A 84 5.45 -19.69 0.82
C LEU A 84 6.87 -19.11 0.94
N LEU A 85 7.52 -18.83 -0.18
CA LEU A 85 8.91 -18.39 -0.19
C LEU A 85 9.03 -16.86 -0.08
N GLY A 86 8.20 -16.11 -0.80
CA GLY A 86 8.23 -14.66 -0.79
C GLY A 86 7.69 -14.05 0.50
N SER A 87 6.60 -14.59 1.03
CA SER A 87 5.97 -14.03 2.24
C SER A 87 6.27 -14.83 3.49
N LEU A 88 5.83 -16.08 3.58
CA LEU A 88 5.90 -16.85 4.83
C LEU A 88 7.35 -17.03 5.31
N LEU A 89 8.25 -17.47 4.44
CA LEU A 89 9.65 -17.66 4.80
C LEU A 89 10.34 -16.34 5.17
N ALA A 90 10.10 -15.28 4.40
CA ALA A 90 10.67 -13.97 4.67
C ALA A 90 10.21 -13.44 6.05
N TRP A 91 8.93 -13.55 6.37
CA TRP A 91 8.40 -13.13 7.67
C TRP A 91 8.90 -14.02 8.82
N ALA A 92 8.98 -15.33 8.64
CA ALA A 92 9.47 -16.25 9.65
C ALA A 92 10.95 -15.99 10.01
N VAL A 93 11.78 -15.73 9.01
CA VAL A 93 13.23 -15.52 9.19
C VAL A 93 13.57 -14.08 9.57
N LEU A 94 13.01 -13.10 8.87
CA LEU A 94 13.41 -11.69 9.01
C LEU A 94 12.45 -10.87 9.89
N GLY A 95 11.17 -11.19 9.92
CA GLY A 95 10.16 -10.33 10.54
C GLY A 95 10.45 -9.96 11.99
N ARG A 96 10.65 -10.97 12.85
CA ARG A 96 10.96 -10.74 14.28
C ARG A 96 12.28 -10.02 14.48
N ARG A 97 13.32 -10.39 13.74
CA ARG A 97 14.65 -9.79 13.84
C ARG A 97 14.66 -8.33 13.43
N THR A 98 14.03 -8.03 12.30
CA THR A 98 13.90 -6.66 11.79
C THR A 98 13.08 -5.78 12.73
N ARG A 99 11.98 -6.32 13.29
CA ARG A 99 11.15 -5.58 14.25
C ARG A 99 11.93 -5.20 15.51
N ILE A 100 12.59 -6.16 16.15
CA ILE A 100 13.37 -5.92 17.37
C ILE A 100 14.49 -4.92 17.10
N MET A 101 15.22 -5.09 15.99
CA MET A 101 16.33 -4.22 15.63
C MET A 101 15.85 -2.81 15.27
N SER A 102 14.74 -2.66 14.55
CA SER A 102 14.18 -1.35 14.21
C SER A 102 13.68 -0.58 15.44
N GLN A 103 13.18 -1.29 16.45
CA GLN A 103 12.81 -0.69 17.72
C GLN A 103 14.05 -0.26 18.52
N HIS A 104 15.08 -1.11 18.58
CA HIS A 104 16.32 -0.80 19.28
C HIS A 104 17.07 0.39 18.66
N LEU A 105 17.07 0.48 17.34
CA LEU A 105 17.67 1.59 16.59
C LEU A 105 16.77 2.83 16.50
N ASP A 106 15.54 2.75 17.00
CA ASP A 106 14.52 3.80 16.87
C ASP A 106 14.43 4.33 15.43
N SER A 107 14.29 3.40 14.49
CA SER A 107 14.22 3.72 13.05
C SER A 107 12.78 3.61 12.56
N ALA A 108 12.30 4.68 11.89
CA ALA A 108 10.96 4.74 11.33
C ALA A 108 10.89 4.22 9.89
N THR A 109 11.99 4.30 9.15
CA THR A 109 12.05 3.93 7.73
C THR A 109 13.20 2.98 7.44
N MET A 110 13.13 2.22 6.33
CA MET A 110 14.22 1.32 5.93
C MET A 110 15.53 2.06 5.62
N PRO A 111 15.56 3.20 4.94
CA PRO A 111 16.80 3.98 4.79
C PRO A 111 17.44 4.38 6.12
N GLU A 112 16.61 4.78 7.08
CA GLU A 112 17.08 5.12 8.41
C GLU A 112 17.62 3.90 9.17
N PHE A 113 16.93 2.76 9.04
CA PHE A 113 17.39 1.49 9.58
C PHE A 113 18.78 1.11 9.06
N PHE A 114 19.00 1.18 7.74
CA PHE A 114 20.31 0.91 7.16
C PHE A 114 21.37 1.92 7.63
N GLY A 115 21.02 3.20 7.64
CA GLY A 115 21.92 4.24 8.10
C GLY A 115 22.40 4.03 9.53
N LYS A 116 21.47 3.76 10.46
CA LYS A 116 21.77 3.51 11.87
C LYS A 116 22.47 2.16 12.09
N ARG A 117 22.05 1.10 11.38
CA ARG A 117 22.64 -0.23 11.50
C ARG A 117 24.10 -0.29 11.09
N PHE A 118 24.45 0.39 10.00
CA PHE A 118 25.81 0.37 9.44
C PHE A 118 26.62 1.64 9.77
N GLY A 119 26.07 2.58 10.52
CA GLY A 119 26.75 3.82 10.87
C GLY A 119 27.08 4.71 9.66
N SER A 120 26.37 4.55 8.54
CA SER A 120 26.69 5.20 7.27
C SER A 120 25.60 6.14 6.80
N LYS A 121 25.90 7.43 6.83
CA LYS A 121 25.00 8.49 6.28
C LYS A 121 24.83 8.36 4.77
N SER A 122 25.88 7.98 4.06
CA SER A 122 25.85 7.78 2.60
C SER A 122 24.91 6.64 2.22
N LEU A 123 24.91 5.54 2.98
CA LEU A 123 24.01 4.41 2.76
C LEU A 123 22.54 4.81 2.97
N LYS A 124 22.25 5.60 4.01
CA LYS A 124 20.90 6.16 4.24
C LYS A 124 20.43 6.98 3.05
N ILE A 125 21.27 7.90 2.55
CA ILE A 125 20.94 8.77 1.42
C ILE A 125 20.73 7.94 0.16
N ALA A 126 21.66 7.02 -0.16
CA ALA A 126 21.55 6.16 -1.34
C ALA A 126 20.26 5.32 -1.31
N ALA A 127 19.95 4.70 -0.18
CA ALA A 127 18.71 3.93 -0.01
C ALA A 127 17.46 4.81 -0.19
N SER A 128 17.46 6.03 0.36
CA SER A 128 16.35 6.98 0.20
C SER A 128 16.12 7.37 -1.26
N VAL A 129 17.20 7.68 -1.98
CA VAL A 129 17.14 8.06 -3.41
C VAL A 129 16.63 6.89 -4.26
N ILE A 130 17.16 5.68 -4.05
CA ILE A 130 16.73 4.49 -4.77
C ILE A 130 15.23 4.24 -4.54
N ILE A 131 14.79 4.21 -3.29
CA ILE A 131 13.38 3.99 -2.94
C ILE A 131 12.51 5.06 -3.60
N PHE A 132 12.88 6.34 -3.50
CA PHE A 132 12.11 7.43 -4.08
C PHE A 132 11.96 7.30 -5.60
N ILE A 133 13.05 7.01 -6.31
CA ILE A 133 13.04 6.83 -7.77
C ILE A 133 12.13 5.66 -8.18
N PHE A 134 12.22 4.51 -7.50
CA PHE A 134 11.45 3.32 -7.86
C PHE A 134 10.00 3.36 -7.38
N LEU A 135 9.66 4.17 -6.38
CA LEU A 135 8.27 4.39 -5.97
C LEU A 135 7.46 5.14 -7.03
N ILE A 136 8.08 6.00 -7.85
CA ILE A 136 7.35 6.75 -8.89
C ILE A 136 6.69 5.81 -9.91
N PRO A 137 7.41 4.93 -10.63
CA PRO A 137 6.79 4.01 -11.57
C PRO A 137 5.88 2.98 -10.89
N TYR A 138 6.18 2.58 -9.66
CA TYR A 138 5.31 1.70 -8.89
C TYR A 138 3.95 2.35 -8.62
N THR A 139 3.94 3.57 -8.10
CA THR A 139 2.69 4.33 -7.86
C THR A 139 1.92 4.57 -9.15
N ALA A 140 2.61 4.93 -10.23
CA ALA A 140 1.98 5.10 -11.54
C ALA A 140 1.29 3.81 -12.03
N SER A 141 1.88 2.65 -11.79
CA SER A 141 1.28 1.35 -12.16
C SER A 141 0.01 1.04 -11.35
N LEU A 142 -0.04 1.42 -10.07
CA LEU A 142 -1.23 1.26 -9.23
C LEU A 142 -2.38 2.12 -9.75
N TYR A 143 -2.13 3.40 -10.00
CA TYR A 143 -3.14 4.31 -10.57
C TYR A 143 -3.61 3.85 -11.95
N ASN A 144 -2.71 3.35 -12.80
CA ASN A 144 -3.07 2.82 -14.11
C ASN A 144 -4.04 1.62 -13.98
N GLY A 145 -3.73 0.64 -13.12
CA GLY A 145 -4.59 -0.52 -12.89
C GLY A 145 -5.98 -0.14 -12.41
N LEU A 146 -6.04 0.71 -11.40
CA LEU A 146 -7.29 1.12 -10.77
C LEU A 146 -8.14 2.00 -11.71
N SER A 147 -7.51 2.95 -12.40
CA SER A 147 -8.22 3.86 -13.34
C SER A 147 -8.78 3.14 -14.55
N ARG A 148 -8.10 2.09 -15.05
CA ARG A 148 -8.67 1.24 -16.12
C ARG A 148 -9.89 0.47 -15.63
N LEU A 149 -9.87 -0.05 -14.41
CA LEU A 149 -11.02 -0.74 -13.83
C LEU A 149 -12.23 0.19 -13.73
N PHE A 150 -12.04 1.39 -13.15
CA PHE A 150 -13.13 2.38 -13.04
C PHE A 150 -13.58 2.93 -14.38
N GLY A 151 -12.66 3.20 -15.30
CA GLY A 151 -12.97 3.63 -16.65
C GLY A 151 -13.89 2.64 -17.38
N MET A 152 -13.58 1.33 -17.29
CA MET A 152 -14.42 0.29 -17.87
C MET A 152 -15.78 0.14 -17.16
N ALA A 153 -15.80 0.24 -15.83
CA ALA A 153 -17.03 0.05 -15.05
C ALA A 153 -18.03 1.20 -15.19
N PHE A 154 -17.55 2.43 -15.36
CA PHE A 154 -18.36 3.65 -15.35
C PHE A 154 -18.36 4.41 -16.69
N HIS A 155 -17.58 3.95 -17.69
CA HIS A 155 -17.39 4.64 -18.98
C HIS A 155 -16.89 6.08 -18.82
N ILE A 156 -16.00 6.31 -17.86
CA ILE A 156 -15.37 7.60 -17.58
C ILE A 156 -14.00 7.65 -18.24
N ASP A 157 -13.59 8.86 -18.66
CA ASP A 157 -12.26 9.06 -19.24
C ASP A 157 -11.16 8.64 -18.26
N TYR A 158 -10.14 7.96 -18.79
CA TYR A 158 -9.03 7.44 -18.02
C TYR A 158 -8.28 8.53 -17.26
N SER A 159 -8.01 9.66 -17.89
CA SER A 159 -7.26 10.75 -17.28
C SER A 159 -8.01 11.37 -16.10
N LEU A 160 -9.34 11.50 -16.24
CA LEU A 160 -10.19 11.97 -15.15
C LEU A 160 -10.17 11.01 -13.97
N CYS A 161 -10.25 9.69 -14.23
CA CYS A 161 -10.16 8.68 -13.18
C CYS A 161 -8.82 8.78 -12.41
N VAL A 162 -7.68 8.91 -13.11
CA VAL A 162 -6.36 9.04 -12.48
C VAL A 162 -6.32 10.28 -11.59
N ILE A 163 -6.78 11.43 -12.07
CA ILE A 163 -6.75 12.68 -11.29
C ILE A 163 -7.62 12.58 -10.05
N VAL A 164 -8.86 12.10 -10.18
CA VAL A 164 -9.79 11.96 -9.06
C VAL A 164 -9.23 11.01 -8.01
N MET A 165 -8.71 9.86 -8.43
CA MET A 165 -8.11 8.89 -7.51
C MET A 165 -6.87 9.44 -6.81
N ALA A 166 -6.01 10.18 -7.53
CA ALA A 166 -4.82 10.80 -6.94
C ALA A 166 -5.19 11.86 -5.89
N VAL A 167 -6.16 12.71 -6.19
CA VAL A 167 -6.64 13.74 -5.25
C VAL A 167 -7.26 13.10 -4.00
N LEU A 168 -8.15 12.12 -4.16
CA LEU A 168 -8.80 11.42 -3.05
C LEU A 168 -7.78 10.72 -2.15
N THR A 169 -6.85 9.97 -2.77
CA THR A 169 -5.76 9.30 -2.04
C THR A 169 -4.90 10.32 -1.30
N GLY A 170 -4.51 11.40 -1.96
CA GLY A 170 -3.73 12.48 -1.35
C GLY A 170 -4.42 13.06 -0.12
N VAL A 171 -5.71 13.34 -0.21
CA VAL A 171 -6.47 13.92 0.90
C VAL A 171 -6.45 13.02 2.14
N TYR A 172 -6.84 11.75 2.02
CA TYR A 172 -6.91 10.90 3.21
C TYR A 172 -5.55 10.45 3.74
N VAL A 173 -4.54 10.28 2.87
CA VAL A 173 -3.18 9.91 3.29
C VAL A 173 -2.49 11.06 4.00
N ILE A 174 -2.57 12.29 3.44
CA ILE A 174 -1.98 13.48 4.07
C ILE A 174 -2.66 13.76 5.42
N ALA A 175 -3.98 13.58 5.50
CA ALA A 175 -4.72 13.81 6.73
C ALA A 175 -4.41 12.77 7.83
N GLY A 176 -4.40 11.49 7.50
CA GLY A 176 -4.39 10.41 8.48
C GLY A 176 -3.14 9.52 8.52
N GLY A 177 -2.21 9.68 7.58
CA GLY A 177 -0.98 8.90 7.52
C GLY A 177 -1.18 7.39 7.46
N TYR A 178 -0.24 6.64 8.03
CA TYR A 178 -0.26 5.18 8.04
C TYR A 178 -1.51 4.58 8.69
N MET A 179 -2.01 5.19 9.78
CA MET A 179 -3.19 4.67 10.46
C MET A 179 -4.43 4.70 9.56
N ALA A 180 -4.61 5.78 8.81
CA ALA A 180 -5.71 5.89 7.86
C ALA A 180 -5.61 4.90 6.71
N THR A 181 -4.40 4.72 6.14
CA THR A 181 -4.19 3.72 5.09
C THR A 181 -4.44 2.30 5.59
N ALA A 182 -3.91 1.95 6.76
CA ALA A 182 -4.08 0.61 7.35
C ALA A 182 -5.54 0.26 7.69
N ILE A 183 -6.37 1.24 8.01
CA ILE A 183 -7.82 1.03 8.26
C ILE A 183 -8.59 0.97 6.95
N ASN A 184 -8.17 1.74 5.93
CA ASN A 184 -8.81 1.74 4.61
C ASN A 184 -8.47 0.50 3.79
N ASP A 185 -7.31 -0.13 4.01
CA ASP A 185 -6.89 -1.37 3.40
C ASP A 185 -7.70 -2.58 3.92
#